data_9d9dca2ad625b3ab82ef8be906794d02
#
_entry.id   9d9dca2ad625b3ab82ef8be906794d02
#
_cell.length_a   1.000
_cell.length_b   1.000
_cell.length_c   1.000
_cell.angle_alpha   90.00
_cell.angle_beta   90.00
_cell.angle_gamma   90.00
#
_symmetry.space_group_name_H-M   'P 1'
#
loop_
_entity.id
_entity.type
_entity.pdbx_description
1 polymer ?
#
loop_
_entity_poly.entity_id
_entity_poly.type
_entity_poly.pdbx_seq_one_letter_code
_entity_poly.pdbx_strand_id
1 'polypeptide(L)'
;MSHHEHDKKIHKCPTEGENYDNPQTVSLAKETTDLIKKEINLSKDAIILDFGAGTGLLGLNFINEVSHVIFEDVSNGMLDYLQYKCDTQGIKNYTIFNGVMEEFKSDKKVDLIMAGMVLHHVEDLKSLFNKFLELLKPKGYLCITDLKKDAPMFNIGGHKHHHVMPHRGFDPEELCKDIKSWGFIKTEIKSVSSIIFKGDNGEKVVSERFMIIAQGP
;
A
#
# COMPACT_ATOMS: atom_id res chain seq x y z
N MET A 1 -20.57 -34.43 28.83
CA MET A 1 -21.20 -33.64 27.75
C MET A 1 -21.01 -32.17 28.14
N SER A 2 -19.96 -31.53 27.68
CA SER A 2 -19.73 -30.09 27.88
C SER A 2 -19.79 -29.41 26.50
N HIS A 3 -20.85 -28.68 26.28
CA HIS A 3 -21.03 -27.82 25.13
C HIS A 3 -20.05 -26.65 25.27
N HIS A 4 -19.01 -26.59 24.43
CA HIS A 4 -18.28 -25.39 24.20
C HIS A 4 -19.13 -24.50 23.26
N GLU A 5 -19.86 -23.56 23.87
CA GLU A 5 -20.38 -22.39 23.15
C GLU A 5 -19.18 -21.59 22.63
N HIS A 6 -18.97 -21.64 21.33
CA HIS A 6 -18.17 -20.65 20.64
C HIS A 6 -18.94 -19.32 20.67
N ASP A 7 -18.65 -18.50 21.67
CA ASP A 7 -18.99 -17.08 21.66
C ASP A 7 -18.48 -16.47 20.34
N LYS A 8 -19.40 -16.28 19.40
CA LYS A 8 -19.17 -15.43 18.23
C LYS A 8 -19.01 -14.00 18.77
N LYS A 9 -17.77 -13.59 19.05
CA LYS A 9 -17.45 -12.18 19.22
C LYS A 9 -17.93 -11.47 17.96
N ILE A 10 -19.04 -10.74 18.07
CA ILE A 10 -19.47 -9.79 17.07
C ILE A 10 -18.42 -8.67 17.12
N HIS A 11 -17.41 -8.75 16.24
CA HIS A 11 -16.42 -7.69 16.09
C HIS A 11 -17.18 -6.45 15.61
N LYS A 12 -17.26 -5.44 16.47
CA LYS A 12 -17.77 -4.13 16.11
C LYS A 12 -16.86 -3.57 15.03
N CYS A 13 -17.43 -3.18 13.88
CA CYS A 13 -16.67 -2.61 12.76
C CYS A 13 -15.80 -1.43 13.25
N PRO A 14 -14.48 -1.45 13.02
CA PRO A 14 -13.60 -0.35 13.40
C PRO A 14 -13.88 0.87 12.51
N THR A 15 -14.29 1.97 13.11
CA THR A 15 -14.78 3.17 12.39
C THR A 15 -13.71 3.94 11.63
N GLU A 16 -12.43 3.84 12.03
CA GLU A 16 -11.32 4.55 11.39
C GLU A 16 -11.09 4.05 9.96
N GLY A 17 -10.94 2.75 9.79
CA GLY A 17 -10.74 2.14 8.49
C GLY A 17 -11.96 2.24 7.57
N GLU A 18 -13.18 2.17 8.13
CA GLU A 18 -14.42 2.32 7.36
C GLU A 18 -14.51 3.70 6.68
N ASN A 19 -14.12 4.76 7.37
CA ASN A 19 -14.09 6.11 6.82
C ASN A 19 -13.04 6.27 5.70
N TYR A 20 -11.96 5.50 5.75
CA TYR A 20 -10.92 5.52 4.73
C TYR A 20 -11.41 4.89 3.41
N ASP A 21 -12.20 3.83 3.46
CA ASP A 21 -12.73 3.10 2.29
C ASP A 21 -13.90 3.85 1.63
N ASN A 22 -13.70 5.12 1.29
CA ASN A 22 -14.68 5.90 0.55
C ASN A 22 -14.62 5.58 -0.98
N PRO A 23 -15.65 5.94 -1.76
CA PRO A 23 -15.71 5.61 -3.19
C PRO A 23 -14.49 6.08 -3.99
N GLN A 24 -13.86 7.19 -3.62
CA GLN A 24 -12.68 7.69 -4.31
C GLN A 24 -11.46 6.81 -4.02
N THR A 25 -11.15 6.52 -2.75
CA THR A 25 -9.99 5.69 -2.37
C THR A 25 -10.10 4.29 -2.96
N VAL A 26 -11.30 3.70 -2.94
CA VAL A 26 -11.59 2.39 -3.57
C VAL A 26 -11.36 2.45 -5.07
N SER A 27 -11.86 3.49 -5.77
CA SER A 27 -11.67 3.64 -7.21
C SER A 27 -10.20 3.82 -7.60
N LEU A 28 -9.45 4.63 -6.85
CA LEU A 28 -8.03 4.87 -7.08
C LEU A 28 -7.18 3.61 -6.82
N ALA A 29 -7.52 2.83 -5.80
CA ALA A 29 -6.87 1.55 -5.52
C ALA A 29 -7.15 0.55 -6.64
N LYS A 30 -8.38 0.48 -7.13
CA LYS A 30 -8.75 -0.38 -8.26
C LYS A 30 -7.99 0.00 -9.53
N GLU A 31 -7.96 1.26 -9.90
CA GLU A 31 -7.17 1.76 -11.05
C GLU A 31 -5.70 1.34 -10.93
N THR A 32 -5.11 1.55 -9.76
CA THR A 32 -3.72 1.18 -9.48
C THR A 32 -3.49 -0.32 -9.70
N THR A 33 -4.36 -1.16 -9.14
CA THR A 33 -4.22 -2.62 -9.25
C THR A 33 -4.52 -3.14 -10.66
N ASP A 34 -5.47 -2.55 -11.38
CA ASP A 34 -5.75 -2.89 -12.79
C ASP A 34 -4.52 -2.57 -13.66
N LEU A 35 -3.84 -1.45 -13.40
CA LEU A 35 -2.61 -1.10 -14.11
C LEU A 35 -1.47 -2.07 -13.78
N ILE A 36 -1.27 -2.44 -12.50
CA ILE A 36 -0.28 -3.44 -12.11
C ILE A 36 -0.54 -4.78 -12.83
N LYS A 37 -1.78 -5.26 -12.85
CA LYS A 37 -2.16 -6.50 -13.53
C LYS A 37 -1.92 -6.48 -15.03
N LYS A 38 -2.06 -5.31 -15.65
CA LYS A 38 -1.77 -5.11 -17.08
C LYS A 38 -0.27 -5.16 -17.38
N GLU A 39 0.55 -4.61 -16.50
CA GLU A 39 2.00 -4.44 -16.72
C GLU A 39 2.81 -5.66 -16.22
N ILE A 40 2.30 -6.39 -15.21
CA ILE A 40 3.00 -7.48 -14.55
C ILE A 40 2.14 -8.74 -14.59
N ASN A 41 2.68 -9.79 -15.20
CA ASN A 41 2.04 -11.10 -15.20
C ASN A 41 2.49 -11.90 -13.98
N LEU A 42 1.65 -11.98 -12.97
CA LEU A 42 1.90 -12.77 -11.77
C LEU A 42 1.35 -14.19 -11.95
N SER A 43 2.10 -15.19 -11.48
CA SER A 43 1.60 -16.56 -11.41
C SER A 43 0.59 -16.72 -10.26
N LYS A 44 -0.22 -17.78 -10.32
CA LYS A 44 -1.13 -18.12 -9.21
C LYS A 44 -0.41 -18.49 -7.91
N ASP A 45 0.86 -18.89 -8.00
CA ASP A 45 1.71 -19.22 -6.86
C ASP A 45 2.44 -17.97 -6.30
N ALA A 46 2.20 -16.79 -6.87
CA ALA A 46 2.86 -15.57 -6.45
C ALA A 46 2.50 -15.20 -4.99
N ILE A 47 3.45 -14.58 -4.32
CA ILE A 47 3.29 -13.96 -3.00
C ILE A 47 3.46 -12.47 -3.16
N ILE A 48 2.55 -11.69 -2.61
CA ILE A 48 2.57 -10.22 -2.66
C ILE A 48 2.77 -9.66 -1.25
N LEU A 49 3.55 -8.60 -1.13
CA LEU A 49 3.61 -7.73 0.04
C LEU A 49 2.94 -6.39 -0.27
N ASP A 50 1.93 -6.04 0.50
CA ASP A 50 1.28 -4.72 0.51
C ASP A 50 1.86 -3.94 1.68
N PHE A 51 2.78 -3.00 1.38
CA PHE A 51 3.49 -2.18 2.36
C PHE A 51 2.71 -0.89 2.65
N GLY A 52 2.47 -0.60 3.92
CA GLY A 52 1.55 0.45 4.33
C GLY A 52 0.14 0.14 3.86
N ALA A 53 -0.29 -1.10 4.08
CA ALA A 53 -1.50 -1.66 3.51
C ALA A 53 -2.79 -0.91 3.93
N GLY A 54 -2.76 -0.24 5.07
CA GLY A 54 -3.94 0.41 5.63
C GLY A 54 -5.09 -0.59 5.76
N THR A 55 -6.19 -0.31 5.08
CA THR A 55 -7.36 -1.19 5.04
C THR A 55 -7.25 -2.32 4.00
N GLY A 56 -6.11 -2.46 3.31
CA GLY A 56 -5.84 -3.53 2.35
C GLY A 56 -6.45 -3.32 0.96
N LEU A 57 -6.78 -2.08 0.58
CA LEU A 57 -7.44 -1.81 -0.71
C LEU A 57 -6.64 -2.28 -1.93
N LEU A 58 -5.30 -2.26 -1.89
CA LEU A 58 -4.47 -2.78 -2.98
C LEU A 58 -4.40 -4.31 -2.93
N GLY A 59 -3.94 -4.88 -1.82
CA GLY A 59 -3.70 -6.32 -1.70
C GLY A 59 -4.95 -7.16 -1.84
N LEU A 60 -6.10 -6.72 -1.33
CA LEU A 60 -7.37 -7.44 -1.46
C LEU A 60 -7.83 -7.58 -2.90
N ASN A 61 -7.45 -6.67 -3.80
CA ASN A 61 -7.75 -6.79 -5.22
C ASN A 61 -6.97 -7.94 -5.93
N PHE A 62 -5.94 -8.50 -5.27
CA PHE A 62 -5.18 -9.64 -5.77
C PHE A 62 -5.52 -10.97 -5.07
N ILE A 63 -6.33 -10.94 -4.02
CA ILE A 63 -6.50 -12.07 -3.09
C ILE A 63 -6.96 -13.38 -3.76
N ASN A 64 -7.71 -13.28 -4.85
CA ASN A 64 -8.20 -14.44 -5.62
C ASN A 64 -7.27 -14.84 -6.78
N GLU A 65 -6.20 -14.11 -7.02
CA GLU A 65 -5.32 -14.29 -8.18
C GLU A 65 -3.94 -14.82 -7.82
N VAL A 66 -3.58 -14.74 -6.52
CA VAL A 66 -2.26 -15.13 -6.02
C VAL A 66 -2.37 -16.12 -4.86
N SER A 67 -1.28 -16.80 -4.54
CA SER A 67 -1.27 -17.78 -3.45
C SER A 67 -1.37 -17.14 -2.08
N HIS A 68 -0.79 -15.96 -1.89
CA HIS A 68 -0.74 -15.31 -0.58
C HIS A 68 -0.50 -13.80 -0.67
N VAL A 69 -1.14 -13.05 0.22
CA VAL A 69 -0.90 -11.61 0.38
C VAL A 69 -0.44 -11.34 1.82
N ILE A 70 0.66 -10.64 1.96
CA ILE A 70 1.17 -10.14 3.23
C ILE A 70 0.79 -8.67 3.31
N PHE A 71 0.05 -8.29 4.33
CA PHE A 71 -0.32 -6.91 4.62
C PHE A 71 0.53 -6.39 5.77
N GLU A 72 1.24 -5.32 5.55
CA GLU A 72 2.05 -4.67 6.59
C GLU A 72 1.57 -3.24 6.79
N ASP A 73 1.35 -2.83 8.04
CA ASP A 73 1.06 -1.45 8.43
C ASP A 73 1.37 -1.22 9.91
N VAL A 74 1.65 0.01 10.28
CA VAL A 74 1.88 0.41 11.68
C VAL A 74 0.57 0.76 12.42
N SER A 75 -0.52 1.00 11.69
CA SER A 75 -1.81 1.40 12.26
C SER A 75 -2.68 0.21 12.64
N ASN A 76 -2.83 -0.02 13.94
CA ASN A 76 -3.75 -1.05 14.46
C ASN A 76 -5.18 -0.85 13.96
N GLY A 77 -5.69 0.39 13.97
CA GLY A 77 -7.08 0.68 13.57
C GLY A 77 -7.37 0.34 12.12
N MET A 78 -6.40 0.57 11.22
CA MET A 78 -6.49 0.18 9.82
C MET A 78 -6.46 -1.35 9.65
N LEU A 79 -5.52 -2.02 10.32
CA LEU A 79 -5.37 -3.47 10.25
C LEU A 79 -6.54 -4.22 10.89
N ASP A 80 -7.14 -3.69 11.95
CA ASP A 80 -8.35 -4.26 12.56
C ASP A 80 -9.52 -4.24 11.55
N TYR A 81 -9.65 -3.17 10.77
CA TYR A 81 -10.67 -3.11 9.73
C TYR A 81 -10.36 -4.04 8.54
N LEU A 82 -9.10 -4.16 8.14
CA LEU A 82 -8.66 -5.16 7.16
C LEU A 82 -9.00 -6.58 7.63
N GLN A 83 -8.66 -6.90 8.88
CA GLN A 83 -8.98 -8.21 9.48
C GLN A 83 -10.49 -8.46 9.46
N TYR A 84 -11.29 -7.48 9.87
CA TYR A 84 -12.75 -7.56 9.79
C TYR A 84 -13.25 -7.86 8.37
N LYS A 85 -12.70 -7.19 7.33
CA LYS A 85 -13.06 -7.46 5.93
C LYS A 85 -12.67 -8.87 5.51
N CYS A 86 -11.48 -9.35 5.88
CA CYS A 86 -11.04 -10.71 5.58
C CYS A 86 -11.95 -11.76 6.24
N ASP A 87 -12.30 -11.57 7.50
CA ASP A 87 -13.13 -12.51 8.25
C ASP A 87 -14.55 -12.59 7.68
N THR A 88 -15.15 -11.43 7.37
CA THR A 88 -16.52 -11.37 6.82
C THR A 88 -16.60 -11.97 5.42
N GLN A 89 -15.54 -11.90 4.63
CA GLN A 89 -15.45 -12.48 3.29
C GLN A 89 -14.89 -13.91 3.25
N GLY A 90 -14.50 -14.45 4.40
CA GLY A 90 -13.95 -15.81 4.51
C GLY A 90 -12.56 -15.98 3.84
N ILE A 91 -11.82 -14.89 3.68
CA ILE A 91 -10.46 -14.89 3.11
C ILE A 91 -9.50 -15.58 4.06
N LYS A 92 -8.61 -16.44 3.53
CA LYS A 92 -7.66 -17.24 4.34
C LYS A 92 -6.21 -17.17 3.87
N ASN A 93 -5.95 -16.74 2.64
CA ASN A 93 -4.63 -16.72 2.04
C ASN A 93 -3.90 -15.38 2.26
N TYR A 94 -3.83 -14.94 3.51
CA TYR A 94 -3.16 -13.71 3.88
C TYR A 94 -2.44 -13.82 5.24
N THR A 95 -1.54 -12.87 5.48
CA THR A 95 -0.90 -12.61 6.77
C THR A 95 -0.95 -11.12 7.04
N ILE A 96 -1.23 -10.72 8.27
CA ILE A 96 -1.12 -9.33 8.72
C ILE A 96 0.12 -9.22 9.61
N PHE A 97 0.97 -8.24 9.32
CA PHE A 97 2.08 -7.82 10.16
C PHE A 97 1.85 -6.38 10.62
N ASN A 98 1.69 -6.21 11.92
CA ASN A 98 1.59 -4.88 12.54
C ASN A 98 2.95 -4.49 13.12
N GLY A 99 3.59 -3.52 12.52
CA GLY A 99 4.91 -3.04 12.93
C GLY A 99 5.64 -2.35 11.80
N VAL A 100 6.86 -1.90 12.06
CA VAL A 100 7.70 -1.25 11.07
C VAL A 100 8.41 -2.29 10.19
N MET A 101 8.65 -1.95 8.93
CA MET A 101 9.23 -2.86 7.92
C MET A 101 10.61 -3.40 8.32
N GLU A 102 11.38 -2.66 9.09
CA GLU A 102 12.69 -3.07 9.60
C GLU A 102 12.60 -4.32 10.50
N GLU A 103 11.50 -4.47 11.22
CA GLU A 103 11.25 -5.61 12.12
C GLU A 103 10.64 -6.81 11.37
N PHE A 104 10.11 -6.59 10.17
CA PHE A 104 9.49 -7.65 9.38
C PHE A 104 10.53 -8.68 8.95
N LYS A 105 10.24 -9.94 9.23
CA LYS A 105 11.06 -11.10 8.83
C LYS A 105 10.20 -12.10 8.09
N SER A 106 10.71 -12.59 6.98
CA SER A 106 10.06 -13.64 6.21
C SER A 106 11.11 -14.58 5.64
N ASP A 107 10.88 -15.88 5.80
CA ASP A 107 11.68 -16.91 5.16
C ASP A 107 11.33 -17.06 3.66
N LYS A 108 10.20 -16.49 3.25
CA LYS A 108 9.74 -16.53 1.85
C LYS A 108 9.98 -15.18 1.18
N LYS A 109 10.56 -15.26 -0.01
CA LYS A 109 10.66 -14.11 -0.91
C LYS A 109 9.33 -13.84 -1.59
N VAL A 110 9.08 -12.57 -1.93
CA VAL A 110 7.84 -12.13 -2.60
C VAL A 110 8.08 -11.82 -4.07
N ASP A 111 7.05 -11.99 -4.88
CA ASP A 111 7.09 -11.72 -6.32
C ASP A 111 6.84 -10.24 -6.63
N LEU A 112 6.01 -9.61 -5.81
CA LEU A 112 5.62 -8.21 -5.94
C LEU A 112 5.55 -7.56 -4.56
N ILE A 113 6.09 -6.35 -4.46
CA ILE A 113 5.83 -5.41 -3.37
C ILE A 113 5.02 -4.25 -3.93
N MET A 114 3.95 -3.89 -3.25
CA MET A 114 3.15 -2.69 -3.54
C MET A 114 3.32 -1.70 -2.40
N ALA A 115 3.47 -0.41 -2.74
CA ALA A 115 3.53 0.70 -1.79
C ALA A 115 2.63 1.83 -2.31
N GLY A 116 1.43 1.92 -1.76
CA GLY A 116 0.43 2.88 -2.22
C GLY A 116 0.17 4.00 -1.22
N MET A 117 0.53 5.23 -1.57
CA MET A 117 0.27 6.42 -0.73
C MET A 117 0.91 6.32 0.67
N VAL A 118 2.12 5.77 0.75
CA VAL A 118 2.80 5.50 2.03
C VAL A 118 4.23 6.02 2.09
N LEU A 119 4.95 6.13 0.97
CA LEU A 119 6.37 6.51 0.99
C LEU A 119 6.60 7.91 1.57
N HIS A 120 5.64 8.82 1.42
CA HIS A 120 5.75 10.17 1.99
C HIS A 120 5.76 10.21 3.53
N HIS A 121 5.44 9.08 4.19
CA HIS A 121 5.56 8.90 5.63
C HIS A 121 6.90 8.29 6.08
N VAL A 122 7.72 7.79 5.16
CA VAL A 122 8.97 7.07 5.48
C VAL A 122 10.16 8.01 5.45
N GLU A 123 10.89 8.12 6.56
CA GLU A 123 12.05 9.01 6.68
C GLU A 123 13.27 8.51 5.89
N ASP A 124 13.66 7.25 6.09
CA ASP A 124 14.82 6.62 5.42
C ASP A 124 14.39 5.70 4.27
N LEU A 125 14.18 6.30 3.11
CA LEU A 125 13.80 5.55 1.90
C LEU A 125 14.88 4.56 1.48
N LYS A 126 16.17 4.91 1.62
CA LYS A 126 17.25 4.02 1.20
C LYS A 126 17.24 2.71 2.00
N SER A 127 17.10 2.79 3.32
CA SER A 127 16.99 1.60 4.17
C SER A 127 15.76 0.77 3.82
N LEU A 128 14.61 1.42 3.59
CA LEU A 128 13.38 0.75 3.15
C LEU A 128 13.58 0.00 1.83
N PHE A 129 14.15 0.64 0.81
CA PHE A 129 14.36 0.01 -0.50
C PHE A 129 15.39 -1.13 -0.45
N ASN A 130 16.43 -1.03 0.38
CA ASN A 130 17.33 -2.15 0.67
C ASN A 130 16.57 -3.33 1.26
N LYS A 131 15.64 -3.07 2.19
CA LYS A 131 14.77 -4.10 2.77
C LYS A 131 13.85 -4.72 1.71
N PHE A 132 13.30 -3.94 0.81
CA PHE A 132 12.51 -4.46 -0.31
C PHE A 132 13.33 -5.39 -1.21
N LEU A 133 14.57 -5.04 -1.53
CA LEU A 133 15.46 -5.92 -2.30
C LEU A 133 15.80 -7.22 -1.56
N GLU A 134 15.93 -7.18 -0.24
CA GLU A 134 16.10 -8.38 0.57
C GLU A 134 14.86 -9.30 0.51
N LEU A 135 13.66 -8.75 0.41
CA LEU A 135 12.40 -9.52 0.41
C LEU A 135 12.01 -10.00 -0.98
N LEU A 136 12.40 -9.29 -2.03
CA LEU A 136 12.04 -9.64 -3.41
C LEU A 136 12.75 -10.92 -3.88
N LYS A 137 12.03 -11.72 -4.67
CA LYS A 137 12.64 -12.76 -5.52
C LYS A 137 13.52 -12.11 -6.58
N PRO A 138 14.51 -12.83 -7.16
CA PRO A 138 15.20 -12.37 -8.36
C PRO A 138 14.19 -11.96 -9.44
N LYS A 139 14.39 -10.79 -10.04
CA LYS A 139 13.48 -10.17 -11.01
C LYS A 139 12.07 -9.87 -10.49
N GLY A 140 11.85 -9.90 -9.18
CA GLY A 140 10.60 -9.48 -8.55
C GLY A 140 10.33 -7.98 -8.79
N TYR A 141 9.10 -7.57 -8.59
CA TYR A 141 8.65 -6.22 -8.90
C TYR A 141 8.34 -5.40 -7.65
N LEU A 142 8.57 -4.11 -7.75
CA LEU A 142 8.11 -3.10 -6.79
C LEU A 142 7.23 -2.10 -7.54
N CYS A 143 5.99 -1.91 -7.07
CA CYS A 143 5.06 -0.91 -7.60
C CYS A 143 4.79 0.14 -6.53
N ILE A 144 5.05 1.39 -6.86
CA ILE A 144 4.88 2.54 -5.98
C ILE A 144 3.83 3.46 -6.60
N THR A 145 2.84 3.88 -5.83
CA THR A 145 2.02 5.05 -6.18
C THR A 145 2.09 6.06 -5.05
N ASP A 146 2.38 7.30 -5.37
CA ASP A 146 2.42 8.37 -4.38
C ASP A 146 2.09 9.73 -5.02
N LEU A 147 2.10 10.78 -4.24
CA LEU A 147 1.85 12.15 -4.64
C LEU A 147 3.06 12.75 -5.31
N LYS A 148 2.83 13.54 -6.36
CA LYS A 148 3.88 14.41 -6.91
C LYS A 148 4.27 15.48 -5.90
N LYS A 149 5.50 15.97 -6.03
CA LYS A 149 6.09 16.99 -5.17
C LYS A 149 5.17 18.20 -5.02
N ASP A 150 5.08 18.70 -3.80
CA ASP A 150 4.27 19.85 -3.42
C ASP A 150 2.76 19.72 -3.72
N ALA A 151 2.25 18.49 -3.73
CA ALA A 151 0.84 18.24 -3.95
C ALA A 151 -0.04 19.08 -2.99
N PRO A 152 -1.07 19.77 -3.49
CA PRO A 152 -1.92 20.65 -2.68
C PRO A 152 -2.57 19.97 -1.47
N MET A 153 -2.75 18.66 -1.52
CA MET A 153 -3.29 17.86 -0.42
C MET A 153 -2.55 18.07 0.91
N PHE A 154 -1.24 18.31 0.87
CA PHE A 154 -0.45 18.55 2.08
C PHE A 154 -0.74 19.90 2.76
N ASN A 155 -1.48 20.80 2.12
CA ASN A 155 -1.78 22.15 2.63
C ASN A 155 -3.20 22.28 3.22
N ILE A 156 -4.04 21.24 3.13
CA ILE A 156 -5.46 21.33 3.48
C ILE A 156 -5.73 20.80 4.88
N GLY A 157 -6.65 21.46 5.59
CA GLY A 157 -6.89 21.43 7.03
C GLY A 157 -7.06 20.07 7.73
N GLY A 158 -7.37 19.00 7.02
CA GLY A 158 -7.45 17.66 7.60
C GLY A 158 -6.08 17.02 7.90
N HIS A 159 -5.02 17.46 7.23
CA HIS A 159 -3.65 16.99 7.45
C HIS A 159 -2.82 17.93 8.38
N LYS A 160 -3.46 18.90 9.04
CA LYS A 160 -2.83 19.74 10.08
C LYS A 160 -2.49 18.95 11.36
N HIS A 161 -2.75 17.67 11.41
CA HIS A 161 -2.38 16.82 12.54
C HIS A 161 -0.87 16.58 12.53
N HIS A 162 -0.16 17.29 13.36
CA HIS A 162 1.09 17.11 14.11
C HIS A 162 2.15 16.06 13.67
N HIS A 163 1.97 15.29 12.60
CA HIS A 163 3.04 14.49 12.02
C HIS A 163 3.69 15.30 10.91
N VAL A 164 4.89 15.77 11.19
CA VAL A 164 5.78 16.31 10.15
C VAL A 164 5.99 15.16 9.16
N MET A 165 5.34 15.23 7.99
CA MET A 165 5.58 14.27 6.93
C MET A 165 7.01 14.48 6.43
N PRO A 166 7.86 13.45 6.43
CA PRO A 166 9.24 13.54 5.96
C PRO A 166 9.34 14.06 4.52
N HIS A 167 8.36 13.67 3.68
CA HIS A 167 8.32 14.07 2.29
C HIS A 167 6.97 14.70 1.92
N ARG A 168 7.00 15.81 1.17
CA ARG A 168 5.81 16.47 0.61
C ARG A 168 5.59 16.04 -0.84
N GLY A 169 5.54 14.72 -1.06
CA GLY A 169 5.50 14.11 -2.38
C GLY A 169 6.88 14.04 -3.05
N PHE A 170 6.93 13.50 -4.24
CA PHE A 170 8.15 13.16 -4.95
C PHE A 170 8.14 13.66 -6.39
N ASP A 171 9.32 14.00 -6.91
CA ASP A 171 9.56 14.04 -8.34
C ASP A 171 9.78 12.60 -8.82
N PRO A 172 8.93 12.08 -9.75
CA PRO A 172 9.01 10.69 -10.16
C PRO A 172 10.32 10.34 -10.87
N GLU A 173 10.92 11.27 -11.60
CA GLU A 173 12.16 11.03 -12.33
C GLU A 173 13.38 11.02 -11.39
N GLU A 174 13.40 11.91 -10.39
CA GLU A 174 14.41 11.89 -9.34
C GLU A 174 14.30 10.59 -8.54
N LEU A 175 13.11 10.21 -8.10
CA LEU A 175 12.89 8.97 -7.36
C LEU A 175 13.30 7.73 -8.19
N CYS A 176 13.05 7.70 -9.49
CA CYS A 176 13.53 6.63 -10.36
C CYS A 176 15.07 6.53 -10.40
N LYS A 177 15.78 7.66 -10.39
CA LYS A 177 17.26 7.68 -10.33
C LYS A 177 17.73 7.11 -9.00
N ASP A 178 17.11 7.51 -7.90
CA ASP A 178 17.44 7.02 -6.57
C ASP A 178 17.22 5.52 -6.46
N ILE A 179 16.03 5.02 -6.87
CA ILE A 179 15.67 3.61 -6.89
C ILE A 179 16.71 2.78 -7.66
N LYS A 180 17.15 3.25 -8.83
CA LYS A 180 18.21 2.59 -9.60
C LYS A 180 19.55 2.61 -8.85
N SER A 181 19.90 3.73 -8.21
CA SER A 181 21.12 3.83 -7.42
C SER A 181 21.15 2.90 -6.21
N TRP A 182 19.97 2.52 -5.70
CA TRP A 182 19.79 1.58 -4.58
C TRP A 182 19.74 0.11 -5.02
N GLY A 183 19.86 -0.19 -6.33
CA GLY A 183 20.06 -1.56 -6.82
C GLY A 183 18.95 -2.15 -7.68
N PHE A 184 17.86 -1.44 -7.93
CA PHE A 184 16.86 -1.89 -8.90
C PHE A 184 17.38 -1.71 -10.33
N ILE A 185 17.16 -2.70 -11.19
CA ILE A 185 17.74 -2.74 -12.53
C ILE A 185 16.88 -2.03 -13.58
N LYS A 186 15.59 -1.86 -13.34
CA LYS A 186 14.65 -1.23 -14.25
C LYS A 186 13.66 -0.39 -13.48
N THR A 187 13.33 0.79 -14.00
CA THR A 187 12.23 1.63 -13.51
C THR A 187 11.44 2.20 -14.67
N GLU A 188 10.14 2.29 -14.52
CA GLU A 188 9.21 2.84 -15.49
C GLU A 188 8.16 3.69 -14.80
N ILE A 189 7.92 4.91 -15.30
CA ILE A 189 6.90 5.82 -14.78
C ILE A 189 5.62 5.62 -15.58
N LYS A 190 4.50 5.49 -14.88
CA LYS A 190 3.16 5.37 -15.46
C LYS A 190 2.27 6.52 -14.98
N SER A 191 1.38 6.95 -15.84
CA SER A 191 0.34 7.91 -15.49
C SER A 191 -0.80 7.21 -14.75
N VAL A 192 -1.27 7.85 -13.69
CA VAL A 192 -2.44 7.44 -12.89
C VAL A 192 -3.32 8.66 -12.60
N SER A 193 -4.58 8.42 -12.26
CA SER A 193 -5.53 9.51 -11.95
C SER A 193 -5.12 10.30 -10.73
N SER A 194 -5.41 11.59 -10.74
CA SER A 194 -5.20 12.51 -9.62
C SER A 194 -6.24 12.29 -8.52
N ILE A 195 -5.88 12.65 -7.29
CA ILE A 195 -6.84 12.76 -6.19
C ILE A 195 -7.56 14.09 -6.31
N ILE A 196 -8.88 14.06 -6.18
CA ILE A 196 -9.73 15.26 -6.21
C ILE A 196 -10.45 15.37 -4.87
N PHE A 197 -10.34 16.51 -4.23
CA PHE A 197 -11.04 16.77 -2.96
C PHE A 197 -11.51 18.23 -2.87
N LYS A 198 -12.30 18.54 -1.84
CA LYS A 198 -12.74 19.90 -1.55
C LYS A 198 -11.73 20.58 -0.63
N GLY A 199 -11.26 21.77 -1.01
CA GLY A 199 -10.46 22.62 -0.18
C GLY A 199 -11.26 23.26 0.97
N ASP A 200 -10.56 24.01 1.84
CA ASP A 200 -11.15 24.62 3.03
C ASP A 200 -12.31 25.61 2.71
N ASN A 201 -12.31 26.21 1.53
CA ASN A 201 -13.37 27.12 1.04
C ASN A 201 -14.37 26.43 0.12
N GLY A 202 -14.32 25.08 0.00
CA GLY A 202 -15.20 24.29 -0.85
C GLY A 202 -14.78 24.23 -2.32
N GLU A 203 -13.66 24.81 -2.71
CA GLU A 203 -13.08 24.75 -4.05
C GLU A 203 -12.61 23.32 -4.38
N LYS A 204 -12.59 23.01 -5.67
CA LYS A 204 -12.03 21.75 -6.17
C LYS A 204 -10.50 21.82 -6.14
N VAL A 205 -9.87 20.94 -5.39
CA VAL A 205 -8.41 20.81 -5.32
C VAL A 205 -7.99 19.49 -5.95
N VAL A 206 -6.93 19.54 -6.78
CA VAL A 206 -6.39 18.39 -7.51
C VAL A 206 -4.96 18.15 -7.05
N SER A 207 -4.68 16.95 -6.56
CA SER A 207 -3.32 16.49 -6.25
C SER A 207 -2.91 15.40 -7.23
N GLU A 208 -1.87 15.68 -8.01
CA GLU A 208 -1.36 14.73 -8.97
C GLU A 208 -0.65 13.58 -8.27
N ARG A 209 -0.85 12.37 -8.81
CA ARG A 209 -0.15 11.15 -8.43
C ARG A 209 0.72 10.66 -9.58
N PHE A 210 1.62 9.77 -9.25
CA PHE A 210 2.39 8.98 -10.21
C PHE A 210 2.40 7.51 -9.79
N MET A 211 2.81 6.65 -10.71
CA MET A 211 3.17 5.27 -10.42
C MET A 211 4.56 4.99 -10.96
N ILE A 212 5.38 4.29 -10.19
CA ILE A 212 6.65 3.72 -10.64
C ILE A 212 6.54 2.20 -10.53
N ILE A 213 6.91 1.51 -11.61
CA ILE A 213 7.16 0.08 -11.62
C ILE A 213 8.68 -0.11 -11.68
N ALA A 214 9.24 -0.78 -10.68
CA ALA A 214 10.65 -1.11 -10.62
C ALA A 214 10.84 -2.63 -10.60
N GLN A 215 11.98 -3.10 -11.10
CA GLN A 215 12.34 -4.52 -11.10
C GLN A 215 13.64 -4.73 -10.35
N GLY A 216 13.64 -5.69 -9.42
CA GLY A 216 14.84 -6.15 -8.72
C GLY A 216 15.79 -6.91 -9.64
N PRO A 217 17.04 -7.12 -9.21
CA PRO A 217 18.07 -7.84 -9.96
C PRO A 217 17.80 -9.33 -10.13
#